data_0fbde1b46ff4d2b891ea23062dfcd5c9
#
_entry.id   0fbde1b46ff4d2b891ea23062dfcd5c9
#
_cell.length_a   1.000
_cell.length_b   1.000
_cell.length_c   1.000
_cell.angle_alpha   90.00
_cell.angle_beta   90.00
_cell.angle_gamma   90.00
#
_symmetry.space_group_name_H-M   'P 1'
#
loop_
_entity.id
_entity.type
_entity.pdbx_description
1 polymer ?
#
loop_
_entity_poly.entity_id
_entity_poly.type
_entity_poly.pdbx_seq_one_letter_code
_entity_poly.pdbx_strand_id
1 'polypeptide(L)'
;MQAVGMIAEFNPFHSGHAFALAKARSLTHADVVVVVMSGNYVQRGEPAIFDKWVRTEAALTHGADIVIELPVTGAVQAADQFAKAGVSALAALHVSALAFGTEHPELDYLDLARQLASADITDPGFADYTQTYATQLNAAYAKVAGITQTDPNFMLGLSYAKAVLALQVPMQLYPFGRQGVAHDEQQIKANFASASAVRQHLWQGEPVTGIVPADLISVYAEQPQYGWSQFFPWLKYRLQTADLAELRQVATMAEGLEYRFTQQIDGAHDMTEFLHRVKSKRYTYARLRRLALAITLNMTTAAVTKARRLPQLHVLGFTPTGRQYLRTVKHHLAYPLLTRVSADMLAPDGVLAMTHRADRLITAIGGVEQNYGRPPLM
;
A
#
# COMPACT_ATOMS: atom_id res chain seq x y z
N MET A 1 -1.96 11.43 25.46
CA MET A 1 -1.02 10.53 24.76
C MET A 1 -0.75 11.10 23.38
N GLN A 2 0.52 11.23 23.02
CA GLN A 2 0.93 11.63 21.68
C GLN A 2 1.03 10.40 20.79
N ALA A 3 0.53 10.50 19.53
CA ALA A 3 0.57 9.42 18.58
C ALA A 3 1.33 9.83 17.31
N VAL A 4 2.19 8.93 16.83
CA VAL A 4 2.81 9.03 15.50
C VAL A 4 2.24 7.98 14.57
N GLY A 5 1.95 8.36 13.34
CA GLY A 5 1.47 7.49 12.28
C GLY A 5 2.58 7.03 11.34
N MET A 6 2.41 5.85 10.81
CA MET A 6 3.13 5.35 9.64
C MET A 6 2.15 4.72 8.66
N ILE A 7 2.39 4.89 7.36
CA ILE A 7 1.64 4.22 6.30
C ILE A 7 2.57 3.18 5.69
N ALA A 8 2.17 1.91 5.71
CA ALA A 8 3.06 0.79 5.39
C ALA A 8 2.38 -0.32 4.60
N GLU A 9 3.19 -1.15 3.97
CA GLU A 9 2.76 -2.39 3.31
C GLU A 9 3.24 -3.63 4.05
N PHE A 10 4.45 -3.57 4.61
CA PHE A 10 5.12 -4.69 5.26
C PHE A 10 5.08 -5.98 4.41
N ASN A 11 5.55 -5.90 3.20
CA ASN A 11 5.45 -6.98 2.22
C ASN A 11 6.80 -7.67 1.89
N PRO A 12 7.33 -8.56 2.79
CA PRO A 12 6.91 -8.81 4.17
C PRO A 12 7.47 -7.77 5.15
N PHE A 13 7.14 -7.93 6.45
CA PHE A 13 7.82 -7.21 7.52
C PHE A 13 9.27 -7.69 7.62
N HIS A 14 10.22 -6.77 7.78
CA HIS A 14 11.66 -7.06 7.87
C HIS A 14 12.38 -6.11 8.82
N SER A 15 13.66 -6.33 9.10
CA SER A 15 14.44 -5.55 10.07
C SER A 15 14.43 -4.03 9.81
N GLY A 16 14.38 -3.63 8.53
CA GLY A 16 14.23 -2.21 8.16
C GLY A 16 12.90 -1.59 8.61
N HIS A 17 11.82 -2.38 8.68
CA HIS A 17 10.54 -1.92 9.19
C HIS A 17 10.54 -1.80 10.71
N ALA A 18 11.17 -2.74 11.43
CA ALA A 18 11.37 -2.63 12.87
C ALA A 18 12.16 -1.36 13.23
N PHE A 19 13.26 -1.11 12.50
CA PHE A 19 14.02 0.14 12.62
C PHE A 19 13.14 1.37 12.38
N ALA A 20 12.31 1.36 11.34
CA ALA A 20 11.44 2.49 11.00
C ALA A 20 10.42 2.80 12.10
N LEU A 21 9.80 1.77 12.70
CA LEU A 21 8.86 1.93 13.83
C LEU A 21 9.56 2.53 15.06
N ALA A 22 10.74 2.01 15.42
CA ALA A 22 11.54 2.53 16.52
C ALA A 22 11.98 3.99 16.26
N LYS A 23 12.38 4.30 15.02
CA LYS A 23 12.78 5.66 14.61
C LYS A 23 11.62 6.64 14.67
N ALA A 24 10.43 6.24 14.20
CA ALA A 24 9.22 7.06 14.27
C ALA A 24 8.89 7.45 15.72
N ARG A 25 8.89 6.47 16.63
CA ARG A 25 8.67 6.72 18.07
C ARG A 25 9.72 7.67 18.65
N SER A 26 10.99 7.41 18.38
CA SER A 26 12.10 8.20 18.92
C SER A 26 12.10 9.64 18.43
N LEU A 27 11.87 9.88 17.12
CA LEU A 27 11.86 11.22 16.54
C LEU A 27 10.73 12.11 17.05
N THR A 28 9.59 11.50 17.36
CA THR A 28 8.39 12.25 17.77
C THR A 28 8.13 12.21 19.26
N HIS A 29 8.91 11.43 20.02
CA HIS A 29 8.67 11.12 21.43
C HIS A 29 7.25 10.60 21.69
N ALA A 30 6.65 9.90 20.72
CA ALA A 30 5.28 9.45 20.78
C ALA A 30 5.09 8.29 21.76
N ASP A 31 3.99 8.37 22.52
CA ASP A 31 3.53 7.28 23.40
C ASP A 31 3.03 6.09 22.56
N VAL A 32 2.43 6.38 21.39
CA VAL A 32 1.72 5.41 20.56
C VAL A 32 2.19 5.49 19.10
N VAL A 33 2.52 4.35 18.52
CA VAL A 33 2.77 4.20 17.08
C VAL A 33 1.57 3.57 16.39
N VAL A 34 0.91 4.32 15.53
CA VAL A 34 -0.25 3.89 14.74
C VAL A 34 0.21 3.56 13.32
N VAL A 35 0.00 2.34 12.89
CA VAL A 35 0.29 1.91 11.53
C VAL A 35 -1.01 1.79 10.73
N VAL A 36 -1.10 2.48 9.61
CA VAL A 36 -2.11 2.23 8.57
C VAL A 36 -1.46 1.32 7.54
N MET A 37 -1.85 0.04 7.53
CA MET A 37 -1.21 -1.01 6.76
C MET A 37 -2.11 -1.49 5.61
N SER A 38 -1.55 -1.60 4.41
CA SER A 38 -2.26 -2.26 3.28
C SER A 38 -2.79 -3.62 3.71
N GLY A 39 -4.06 -3.90 3.40
CA GLY A 39 -4.66 -5.22 3.60
C GLY A 39 -3.91 -6.31 2.81
N ASN A 40 -4.61 -7.29 2.27
CA ASN A 40 -3.96 -8.40 1.56
C ASN A 40 -3.39 -8.02 0.17
N TYR A 41 -3.59 -6.79 -0.28
CA TYR A 41 -3.12 -6.29 -1.58
C TYR A 41 -2.39 -4.97 -1.41
N VAL A 42 -1.28 -4.83 -2.13
CA VAL A 42 -0.34 -3.72 -1.95
C VAL A 42 -0.36 -2.74 -3.13
N GLN A 43 0.21 -1.56 -2.93
CA GLN A 43 0.20 -0.41 -3.85
C GLN A 43 0.76 -0.76 -5.24
N ARG A 44 1.72 -1.67 -5.29
CA ARG A 44 2.32 -2.11 -6.56
C ARG A 44 1.38 -2.96 -7.43
N GLY A 45 0.19 -3.33 -6.93
CA GLY A 45 -0.80 -4.12 -7.66
C GLY A 45 -0.49 -5.61 -7.61
N GLU A 46 -0.16 -6.11 -6.45
CA GLU A 46 0.12 -7.53 -6.20
C GLU A 46 -0.46 -7.96 -4.84
N PRO A 47 -0.75 -9.24 -4.63
CA PRO A 47 -1.03 -9.74 -3.29
C PRO A 47 0.22 -9.57 -2.41
N ALA A 48 0.03 -9.28 -1.14
CA ALA A 48 1.12 -9.34 -0.17
C ALA A 48 1.56 -10.79 0.01
N ILE A 49 2.88 -11.03 0.22
CA ILE A 49 3.42 -12.38 0.33
C ILE A 49 2.82 -13.16 1.50
N PHE A 50 2.49 -12.48 2.59
CA PHE A 50 1.75 -13.02 3.73
C PHE A 50 0.45 -12.25 3.93
N ASP A 51 -0.54 -12.89 4.52
CA ASP A 51 -1.81 -12.23 4.79
C ASP A 51 -1.67 -11.07 5.79
N LYS A 52 -2.72 -10.27 5.90
CA LYS A 52 -2.70 -9.07 6.75
C LYS A 52 -2.53 -9.39 8.23
N TRP A 53 -2.93 -10.59 8.70
CA TRP A 53 -2.85 -10.98 10.11
C TRP A 53 -1.43 -11.30 10.52
N VAL A 54 -0.70 -12.09 9.72
CA VAL A 54 0.72 -12.37 9.92
C VAL A 54 1.54 -11.08 9.97
N ARG A 55 1.25 -10.14 9.06
CA ARG A 55 1.96 -8.85 9.02
C ARG A 55 1.57 -7.92 10.16
N THR A 56 0.33 -8.01 10.65
CA THR A 56 -0.12 -7.27 11.84
C THR A 56 0.60 -7.77 13.09
N GLU A 57 0.68 -9.07 13.29
CA GLU A 57 1.38 -9.66 14.42
C GLU A 57 2.86 -9.24 14.43
N ALA A 58 3.54 -9.36 13.28
CA ALA A 58 4.91 -8.90 13.14
C ALA A 58 5.08 -7.41 13.49
N ALA A 59 4.15 -6.54 13.05
CA ALA A 59 4.22 -5.12 13.35
C ALA A 59 4.00 -4.82 14.84
N LEU A 60 3.03 -5.47 15.49
CA LEU A 60 2.75 -5.29 16.92
C LEU A 60 3.93 -5.76 17.79
N THR A 61 4.50 -6.93 17.46
CA THR A 61 5.66 -7.48 18.18
C THR A 61 6.89 -6.57 18.08
N HIS A 62 7.01 -5.81 16.98
CA HIS A 62 8.19 -4.98 16.70
C HIS A 62 7.95 -3.47 16.79
N GLY A 63 6.96 -3.03 17.59
CA GLY A 63 6.87 -1.65 18.01
C GLY A 63 5.67 -0.84 17.51
N ALA A 64 4.77 -1.40 16.71
CA ALA A 64 3.47 -0.79 16.48
C ALA A 64 2.55 -0.98 17.70
N ASP A 65 1.75 0.03 18.05
CA ASP A 65 0.76 -0.09 19.11
C ASP A 65 -0.65 -0.30 18.56
N ILE A 66 -0.90 0.14 17.35
CA ILE A 66 -2.18 -0.02 16.66
C ILE A 66 -1.91 -0.30 15.20
N VAL A 67 -2.58 -1.29 14.64
CA VAL A 67 -2.57 -1.56 13.19
C VAL A 67 -4.00 -1.45 12.65
N ILE A 68 -4.17 -0.53 11.71
CA ILE A 68 -5.42 -0.27 10.99
C ILE A 68 -5.28 -0.75 9.54
N GLU A 69 -6.26 -1.45 9.04
CA GLU A 69 -6.27 -1.88 7.64
C GLU A 69 -6.51 -0.69 6.69
N LEU A 70 -5.61 -0.47 5.76
CA LEU A 70 -5.88 0.33 4.57
C LEU A 70 -6.64 -0.57 3.57
N PRO A 71 -7.92 -0.29 3.31
CA PRO A 71 -8.73 -1.15 2.45
C PRO A 71 -8.17 -1.21 1.02
N VAL A 72 -8.46 -2.29 0.30
CA VAL A 72 -7.95 -2.53 -1.07
C VAL A 72 -8.20 -1.34 -2.01
N THR A 73 -9.30 -0.61 -1.82
CA THR A 73 -9.66 0.59 -2.61
C THR A 73 -8.75 1.79 -2.35
N GLY A 74 -8.06 1.82 -1.23
CA GLY A 74 -7.02 2.80 -0.89
C GLY A 74 -5.62 2.27 -1.15
N ALA A 75 -5.37 0.98 -0.88
CA ALA A 75 -4.07 0.35 -0.99
C ALA A 75 -3.63 0.18 -2.46
N VAL A 76 -4.47 -0.36 -3.35
CA VAL A 76 -4.14 -0.63 -4.75
C VAL A 76 -4.37 0.62 -5.61
N GLN A 77 -3.57 1.67 -5.33
CA GLN A 77 -3.73 2.98 -5.98
C GLN A 77 -2.39 3.58 -6.41
N ALA A 78 -2.43 4.65 -7.20
CA ALA A 78 -1.26 5.50 -7.43
C ALA A 78 -0.84 6.19 -6.12
N ALA A 79 0.42 6.65 -6.05
CA ALA A 79 1.00 7.15 -4.81
C ALA A 79 0.19 8.27 -4.14
N ASP A 80 -0.39 9.19 -4.93
CA ASP A 80 -1.23 10.29 -4.45
C ASP A 80 -2.51 9.80 -3.76
N GLN A 81 -3.22 8.84 -4.36
CA GLN A 81 -4.45 8.28 -3.80
C GLN A 81 -4.18 7.34 -2.62
N PHE A 82 -3.08 6.58 -2.68
CA PHE A 82 -2.59 5.77 -1.57
C PHE A 82 -2.26 6.65 -0.35
N ALA A 83 -1.49 7.71 -0.57
CA ALA A 83 -1.14 8.69 0.45
C ALA A 83 -2.38 9.36 1.05
N LYS A 84 -3.30 9.81 0.19
CA LYS A 84 -4.56 10.44 0.64
C LYS A 84 -5.38 9.52 1.53
N ALA A 85 -5.51 8.24 1.16
CA ALA A 85 -6.26 7.27 1.95
C ALA A 85 -5.58 6.99 3.30
N GLY A 86 -4.25 6.83 3.33
CA GLY A 86 -3.49 6.60 4.56
C GLY A 86 -3.51 7.82 5.50
N VAL A 87 -3.25 9.02 4.98
CA VAL A 87 -3.29 10.27 5.76
C VAL A 87 -4.71 10.52 6.31
N SER A 88 -5.75 10.26 5.51
CA SER A 88 -7.14 10.38 5.97
C SER A 88 -7.46 9.44 7.14
N ALA A 89 -6.98 8.19 7.09
CA ALA A 89 -7.17 7.22 8.17
C ALA A 89 -6.43 7.64 9.45
N LEU A 90 -5.18 8.12 9.33
CA LEU A 90 -4.42 8.65 10.47
C LEU A 90 -5.08 9.89 11.08
N ALA A 91 -5.51 10.82 10.26
CA ALA A 91 -6.21 12.04 10.70
C ALA A 91 -7.52 11.70 11.43
N ALA A 92 -8.29 10.72 10.90
CA ALA A 92 -9.52 10.24 11.54
C ALA A 92 -9.28 9.63 12.94
N LEU A 93 -8.06 9.15 13.21
CA LEU A 93 -7.61 8.67 14.53
C LEU A 93 -6.97 9.78 15.38
N HIS A 94 -7.05 11.04 14.97
CA HIS A 94 -6.41 12.18 15.64
C HIS A 94 -4.88 12.07 15.76
N VAL A 95 -4.24 11.36 14.83
CA VAL A 95 -2.78 11.30 14.74
C VAL A 95 -2.29 12.58 14.07
N SER A 96 -1.43 13.32 14.75
CA SER A 96 -0.92 14.63 14.30
C SER A 96 0.52 14.62 13.81
N ALA A 97 1.18 13.46 13.84
CA ALA A 97 2.55 13.26 13.34
C ALA A 97 2.59 12.08 12.37
N LEU A 98 3.22 12.24 11.21
CA LEU A 98 3.44 11.16 10.23
C LEU A 98 4.94 11.01 9.99
N ALA A 99 5.49 9.85 10.36
CA ALA A 99 6.89 9.51 10.12
C ALA A 99 7.02 8.57 8.91
N PHE A 100 8.06 8.80 8.09
CA PHE A 100 8.34 7.97 6.91
C PHE A 100 9.82 8.00 6.55
N GLY A 101 10.30 6.86 6.04
CA GLY A 101 11.66 6.75 5.52
C GLY A 101 11.76 7.30 4.10
N THR A 102 12.82 8.08 3.83
CA THR A 102 13.09 8.68 2.53
C THR A 102 14.59 8.71 2.24
N GLU A 103 14.93 8.90 0.97
CA GLU A 103 16.29 9.16 0.51
C GLU A 103 16.73 10.61 0.80
N HIS A 104 15.77 11.53 1.00
CA HIS A 104 15.97 12.96 1.22
C HIS A 104 15.33 13.44 2.53
N PRO A 105 15.86 13.02 3.69
CA PRO A 105 15.29 13.38 5.01
C PRO A 105 15.49 14.86 5.39
N GLU A 106 16.36 15.57 4.70
CA GLU A 106 16.67 17.00 4.91
C GLU A 106 15.63 17.94 4.31
N LEU A 107 14.74 17.45 3.44
CA LEU A 107 13.77 18.30 2.74
C LEU A 107 12.54 18.61 3.61
N ASP A 108 12.08 19.86 3.54
CA ASP A 108 10.74 20.23 4.00
C ASP A 108 9.70 19.84 2.94
N TYR A 109 9.10 18.68 3.13
CA TYR A 109 8.10 18.13 2.20
C TYR A 109 6.81 18.95 2.11
N LEU A 110 6.41 19.63 3.21
CA LEU A 110 5.23 20.49 3.18
C LEU A 110 5.50 21.77 2.38
N ASP A 111 6.67 22.38 2.58
CA ASP A 111 7.06 23.56 1.82
C ASP A 111 7.22 23.21 0.33
N LEU A 112 7.90 22.13 0.01
CA LEU A 112 8.03 21.63 -1.36
C LEU A 112 6.66 21.38 -2.01
N ALA A 113 5.72 20.80 -1.30
CA ALA A 113 4.36 20.56 -1.81
C ALA A 113 3.60 21.88 -2.07
N ARG A 114 3.81 22.93 -1.25
CA ARG A 114 3.23 24.27 -1.47
C ARG A 114 3.85 24.94 -2.70
N GLN A 115 5.18 24.89 -2.85
CA GLN A 115 5.88 25.43 -4.02
C GLN A 115 5.37 24.76 -5.32
N LEU A 116 5.22 23.43 -5.30
CA LEU A 116 4.68 22.69 -6.46
C LEU A 116 3.21 23.01 -6.76
N ALA A 117 2.41 23.33 -5.75
CA ALA A 117 1.02 23.71 -5.95
C ALA A 117 0.91 25.13 -6.56
N SER A 118 1.87 26.02 -6.28
CA SER A 118 1.93 27.37 -6.82
C SER A 118 2.65 27.46 -8.17
N ALA A 119 3.47 26.48 -8.50
CA ALA A 119 4.14 26.40 -9.80
C ALA A 119 3.11 26.07 -10.88
N ASP A 120 3.07 26.90 -11.93
CA ASP A 120 2.26 26.59 -13.11
C ASP A 120 2.90 25.41 -13.87
N ILE A 121 2.50 24.20 -13.48
CA ILE A 121 3.00 22.96 -14.08
C ILE A 121 2.29 22.70 -15.43
N THR A 122 1.57 23.67 -15.96
CA THR A 122 0.98 23.63 -17.31
C THR A 122 2.01 23.87 -18.42
N ASP A 123 3.29 23.58 -18.15
CA ASP A 123 4.35 23.64 -19.15
C ASP A 123 4.03 22.72 -20.33
N PRO A 124 4.10 23.23 -21.59
CA PRO A 124 3.94 22.43 -22.83
C PRO A 124 4.80 21.16 -22.91
N GLY A 125 5.84 21.03 -22.05
CA GLY A 125 6.67 19.83 -21.90
C GLY A 125 5.91 18.57 -21.49
N PHE A 126 4.72 18.68 -20.89
CA PHE A 126 3.86 17.51 -20.60
C PHE A 126 3.22 16.88 -21.84
N ALA A 127 3.43 17.45 -23.02
CA ALA A 127 2.97 16.94 -24.30
C ALA A 127 3.93 15.92 -24.95
N ASP A 128 5.04 15.53 -24.29
CA ASP A 128 5.92 14.49 -24.80
C ASP A 128 5.30 13.09 -24.65
N TYR A 129 4.61 12.67 -25.69
CA TYR A 129 3.99 11.32 -25.79
C TYR A 129 5.00 10.17 -25.82
N THR A 130 6.32 10.45 -25.85
CA THR A 130 7.37 9.42 -25.78
C THR A 130 7.66 8.97 -24.37
N GLN A 131 7.23 9.75 -23.35
CA GLN A 131 7.42 9.48 -21.92
C GLN A 131 6.09 9.26 -21.22
N THR A 132 6.12 8.54 -20.08
CA THR A 132 4.91 8.44 -19.26
C THR A 132 4.65 9.77 -18.55
N TYR A 133 3.38 10.10 -18.31
CA TYR A 133 3.01 11.27 -17.50
C TYR A 133 3.71 11.26 -16.13
N ALA A 134 3.82 10.09 -15.50
CA ALA A 134 4.53 9.93 -14.24
C ALA A 134 6.02 10.31 -14.37
N THR A 135 6.69 9.94 -15.46
CA THR A 135 8.10 10.28 -15.69
C THR A 135 8.29 11.79 -15.84
N GLN A 136 7.43 12.45 -16.61
CA GLN A 136 7.49 13.91 -16.81
C GLN A 136 7.22 14.65 -15.50
N LEU A 137 6.21 14.22 -14.74
CA LEU A 137 5.86 14.81 -13.45
C LEU A 137 7.01 14.65 -12.45
N ASN A 138 7.63 13.47 -12.41
CA ASN A 138 8.79 13.22 -11.54
C ASN A 138 9.98 14.12 -11.90
N ALA A 139 10.25 14.32 -13.19
CA ALA A 139 11.31 15.23 -13.64
C ALA A 139 11.03 16.69 -13.24
N ALA A 140 9.78 17.14 -13.35
CA ALA A 140 9.38 18.48 -12.89
C ALA A 140 9.56 18.63 -11.38
N TYR A 141 9.20 17.63 -10.58
CA TYR A 141 9.38 17.63 -9.13
C TYR A 141 10.86 17.61 -8.72
N ALA A 142 11.67 16.80 -9.40
CA ALA A 142 13.11 16.76 -9.19
C ALA A 142 13.74 18.14 -9.43
N LYS A 143 13.33 18.81 -10.51
CA LYS A 143 13.82 20.15 -10.84
C LYS A 143 13.45 21.20 -9.78
N VAL A 144 12.22 21.19 -9.28
CA VAL A 144 11.77 22.11 -8.21
C VAL A 144 12.48 21.82 -6.89
N ALA A 145 12.66 20.54 -6.54
CA ALA A 145 13.37 20.11 -5.34
C ALA A 145 14.89 20.31 -5.42
N GLY A 146 15.45 20.64 -6.58
CA GLY A 146 16.89 20.74 -6.78
C GLY A 146 17.63 19.40 -6.76
N ILE A 147 16.92 18.29 -6.97
CA ILE A 147 17.47 16.93 -6.99
C ILE A 147 17.62 16.44 -8.44
N THR A 148 18.61 15.56 -8.69
CA THR A 148 18.89 15.06 -10.04
C THR A 148 18.09 13.82 -10.41
N GLN A 149 17.59 13.09 -9.42
CA GLN A 149 16.84 11.85 -9.58
C GLN A 149 15.67 11.79 -8.59
N THR A 150 14.53 11.23 -9.03
CA THR A 150 13.40 10.99 -8.14
C THR A 150 13.41 9.56 -7.65
N ASP A 151 13.57 9.41 -6.35
CA ASP A 151 13.50 8.12 -5.68
C ASP A 151 12.06 7.77 -5.27
N PRO A 152 11.69 6.49 -5.23
CA PRO A 152 10.33 6.08 -4.92
C PRO A 152 9.81 6.55 -3.56
N ASN A 153 10.67 6.58 -2.53
CA ASN A 153 10.23 7.02 -1.20
C ASN A 153 10.17 8.55 -1.08
N PHE A 154 11.02 9.28 -1.81
CA PHE A 154 10.87 10.73 -1.98
C PHE A 154 9.50 11.06 -2.58
N MET A 155 9.13 10.38 -3.67
CA MET A 155 7.81 10.57 -4.32
C MET A 155 6.64 10.24 -3.40
N LEU A 156 6.81 9.22 -2.56
CA LEU A 156 5.78 8.85 -1.60
C LEU A 156 5.68 9.90 -0.47
N GLY A 157 6.81 10.39 0.06
CA GLY A 157 6.86 11.48 1.04
C GLY A 157 6.21 12.77 0.52
N LEU A 158 6.50 13.13 -0.74
CA LEU A 158 5.83 14.26 -1.41
C LEU A 158 4.32 14.03 -1.56
N SER A 159 3.89 12.79 -1.84
CA SER A 159 2.47 12.46 -1.91
C SER A 159 1.79 12.58 -0.54
N TYR A 160 2.48 12.24 0.55
CA TYR A 160 1.97 12.48 1.92
C TYR A 160 1.80 13.98 2.18
N ALA A 161 2.78 14.80 1.85
CA ALA A 161 2.70 16.25 2.03
C ALA A 161 1.53 16.85 1.25
N LYS A 162 1.35 16.46 -0.01
CA LYS A 162 0.20 16.88 -0.84
C LYS A 162 -1.13 16.43 -0.23
N ALA A 163 -1.19 15.21 0.31
CA ALA A 163 -2.40 14.72 0.97
C ALA A 163 -2.74 15.53 2.23
N VAL A 164 -1.74 15.85 3.07
CA VAL A 164 -1.89 16.69 4.26
C VAL A 164 -2.46 18.07 3.89
N LEU A 165 -1.89 18.72 2.87
CA LEU A 165 -2.38 20.02 2.39
C LEU A 165 -3.79 19.93 1.80
N ALA A 166 -4.05 18.95 0.95
CA ALA A 166 -5.35 18.78 0.30
C ALA A 166 -6.49 18.42 1.27
N LEU A 167 -6.18 17.70 2.34
CA LEU A 167 -7.13 17.34 3.39
C LEU A 167 -7.23 18.41 4.49
N GLN A 168 -6.34 19.42 4.47
CA GLN A 168 -6.28 20.48 5.47
C GLN A 168 -6.19 19.95 6.91
N VAL A 169 -5.44 18.86 7.12
CA VAL A 169 -5.28 18.24 8.43
C VAL A 169 -4.04 18.76 9.14
N PRO A 170 -4.06 18.97 10.48
CA PRO A 170 -2.92 19.47 11.25
C PRO A 170 -1.92 18.33 11.51
N MET A 171 -1.26 17.86 10.47
CA MET A 171 -0.32 16.74 10.54
C MET A 171 1.11 17.20 10.23
N GLN A 172 2.01 17.00 11.17
CA GLN A 172 3.44 17.25 11.02
C GLN A 172 4.13 16.07 10.34
N LEU A 173 5.05 16.35 9.42
CA LEU A 173 5.82 15.32 8.71
C LEU A 173 7.19 15.14 9.35
N TYR A 174 7.58 13.90 9.59
CA TYR A 174 8.84 13.49 10.17
C TYR A 174 9.60 12.55 9.21
N PRO A 175 10.25 13.10 8.16
CA PRO A 175 11.08 12.31 7.28
C PRO A 175 12.35 11.84 8.03
N PHE A 176 12.81 10.62 7.74
CA PHE A 176 14.08 10.11 8.26
C PHE A 176 14.82 9.31 7.20
N GLY A 177 16.16 9.31 7.28
CA GLY A 177 17.02 8.57 6.37
C GLY A 177 16.81 7.06 6.52
N ARG A 178 16.68 6.38 5.39
CA ARG A 178 16.63 4.92 5.35
C ARG A 178 18.01 4.34 5.63
N GLN A 179 18.08 3.30 6.44
CA GLN A 179 19.29 2.50 6.59
C GLN A 179 19.21 1.31 5.63
N GLY A 180 20.28 1.10 4.84
CA GLY A 180 20.37 -0.04 3.91
C GLY A 180 20.24 0.38 2.43
N VAL A 181 20.12 -0.57 1.59
CA VAL A 181 20.28 -0.60 0.13
C VAL A 181 19.39 0.39 -0.61
N ALA A 182 19.92 0.98 -1.69
CA ALA A 182 19.13 1.61 -2.73
C ALA A 182 18.06 0.65 -3.27
N HIS A 183 16.92 1.19 -3.71
CA HIS A 183 15.65 0.46 -3.93
C HIS A 183 15.73 -0.74 -4.89
N ASP A 184 16.73 -0.81 -5.76
CA ASP A 184 16.89 -1.82 -6.83
C ASP A 184 18.11 -2.76 -6.65
N GLU A 185 18.89 -2.65 -5.57
CA GLU A 185 19.97 -3.59 -5.34
C GLU A 185 19.42 -4.92 -4.84
N GLN A 186 19.59 -5.97 -5.63
CA GLN A 186 19.29 -7.36 -5.28
C GLN A 186 20.28 -7.95 -4.27
N GLN A 187 21.32 -7.20 -3.90
CA GLN A 187 22.36 -7.66 -2.98
C GLN A 187 22.07 -7.28 -1.54
N ILE A 188 22.20 -8.26 -0.65
CA ILE A 188 22.10 -8.07 0.81
C ILE A 188 23.39 -7.41 1.29
N LYS A 189 23.31 -6.15 1.71
CA LYS A 189 24.37 -5.53 2.49
C LYS A 189 24.00 -5.60 3.98
N ALA A 190 24.84 -6.30 4.74
CA ALA A 190 24.81 -6.51 6.19
C ALA A 190 23.54 -5.97 6.91
N ASN A 191 22.58 -6.85 7.22
CA ASN A 191 21.39 -6.65 8.04
C ASN A 191 20.22 -5.83 7.44
N PHE A 192 20.31 -5.32 6.21
CA PHE A 192 19.19 -4.60 5.57
C PHE A 192 19.03 -5.07 4.12
N ALA A 193 17.86 -5.58 3.80
CA ALA A 193 17.46 -5.95 2.45
C ALA A 193 16.17 -5.20 2.06
N SER A 194 15.96 -5.00 0.76
CA SER A 194 14.67 -4.50 0.29
C SER A 194 13.58 -5.57 0.48
N ALA A 195 12.34 -5.15 0.69
CA ALA A 195 11.21 -6.09 0.77
C ALA A 195 11.12 -7.00 -0.47
N SER A 196 11.54 -6.52 -1.64
CA SER A 196 11.58 -7.31 -2.88
C SER A 196 12.64 -8.41 -2.81
N ALA A 197 13.83 -8.13 -2.27
CA ALA A 197 14.86 -9.14 -2.07
C ALA A 197 14.39 -10.19 -1.05
N VAL A 198 13.80 -9.77 0.07
CA VAL A 198 13.24 -10.70 1.07
C VAL A 198 12.19 -11.63 0.43
N ARG A 199 11.27 -11.11 -0.39
CA ARG A 199 10.29 -11.95 -1.09
C ARG A 199 10.93 -12.95 -2.03
N GLN A 200 11.97 -12.54 -2.77
CA GLN A 200 12.67 -13.42 -3.69
C GLN A 200 13.32 -14.59 -2.94
N HIS A 201 14.03 -14.33 -1.83
CA HIS A 201 14.60 -15.36 -0.98
C HIS A 201 13.53 -16.34 -0.46
N LEU A 202 12.41 -15.81 0.06
CA LEU A 202 11.31 -16.64 0.56
C LEU A 202 10.71 -17.52 -0.53
N TRP A 203 10.47 -17.02 -1.74
CA TRP A 203 9.93 -17.82 -2.85
C TRP A 203 10.94 -18.87 -3.37
N GLN A 204 12.23 -18.63 -3.22
CA GLN A 204 13.30 -19.56 -3.59
C GLN A 204 13.65 -20.56 -2.47
N GLY A 205 13.04 -20.40 -1.28
CA GLY A 205 13.39 -21.21 -0.10
C GLY A 205 14.76 -20.88 0.47
N GLU A 206 15.30 -19.70 0.15
CA GLU A 206 16.60 -19.24 0.62
C GLU A 206 16.51 -18.64 2.04
N PRO A 207 17.60 -18.70 2.83
CA PRO A 207 17.61 -18.15 4.17
C PRO A 207 17.35 -16.64 4.20
N VAL A 208 16.54 -16.21 5.18
CA VAL A 208 16.25 -14.78 5.45
C VAL A 208 16.89 -14.30 6.77
N THR A 209 17.83 -15.09 7.29
CA THR A 209 18.57 -14.81 8.53
C THR A 209 19.31 -13.47 8.42
N GLY A 210 19.18 -12.61 9.44
CA GLY A 210 19.82 -11.30 9.51
C GLY A 210 19.09 -10.19 8.74
N ILE A 211 18.14 -10.51 7.85
CA ILE A 211 17.36 -9.52 7.09
C ILE A 211 15.92 -9.37 7.58
N VAL A 212 15.41 -10.38 8.29
CA VAL A 212 14.18 -10.30 9.07
C VAL A 212 14.49 -10.51 10.55
N PRO A 213 13.64 -10.02 11.48
CA PRO A 213 13.75 -10.36 12.90
C PRO A 213 13.78 -11.88 13.11
N ALA A 214 14.59 -12.34 14.06
CA ALA A 214 14.86 -13.77 14.24
C ALA A 214 13.61 -14.60 14.57
N ASP A 215 12.68 -14.04 15.32
CA ASP A 215 11.40 -14.64 15.69
C ASP A 215 10.44 -14.82 14.49
N LEU A 216 10.62 -14.04 13.43
CA LEU A 216 9.79 -14.14 12.21
C LEU A 216 10.30 -15.23 11.24
N ILE A 217 11.51 -15.75 11.41
CA ILE A 217 12.07 -16.75 10.48
C ILE A 217 11.21 -18.03 10.47
N SER A 218 10.89 -18.56 11.65
CA SER A 218 10.01 -19.74 11.78
C SER A 218 8.59 -19.46 11.35
N VAL A 219 8.05 -18.27 11.70
CA VAL A 219 6.70 -17.84 11.29
C VAL A 219 6.60 -17.85 9.76
N TYR A 220 7.56 -17.24 9.07
CA TYR A 220 7.53 -17.14 7.60
C TYR A 220 7.74 -18.49 6.89
N ALA A 221 8.43 -19.43 7.52
CA ALA A 221 8.60 -20.78 6.99
C ALA A 221 7.30 -21.60 7.02
N GLU A 222 6.41 -21.33 7.97
CA GLU A 222 5.16 -22.07 8.19
C GLU A 222 3.93 -21.43 7.50
N GLN A 223 4.00 -20.17 7.14
CA GLN A 223 2.85 -19.44 6.58
C GLN A 223 2.73 -19.62 5.06
N PRO A 224 1.49 -19.69 4.55
CA PRO A 224 1.23 -19.66 3.11
C PRO A 224 1.80 -18.38 2.48
N GLN A 225 2.51 -18.53 1.37
CA GLN A 225 3.05 -17.43 0.60
C GLN A 225 2.16 -17.16 -0.61
N TYR A 226 1.80 -15.88 -0.82
CA TYR A 226 0.94 -15.44 -1.91
C TYR A 226 1.73 -14.64 -2.94
N GLY A 227 1.33 -14.76 -4.20
CA GLY A 227 1.94 -14.03 -5.30
C GLY A 227 1.15 -14.15 -6.59
N TRP A 228 1.62 -13.49 -7.64
CA TRP A 228 0.96 -13.54 -8.94
C TRP A 228 0.89 -14.95 -9.55
N SER A 229 1.75 -15.88 -9.15
CA SER A 229 1.68 -17.27 -9.62
C SER A 229 0.33 -17.94 -9.34
N GLN A 230 -0.26 -17.68 -8.15
CA GLN A 230 -1.58 -18.21 -7.80
C GLN A 230 -2.74 -17.37 -8.39
N PHE A 231 -2.52 -16.07 -8.64
CA PHE A 231 -3.55 -15.16 -9.11
C PHE A 231 -3.65 -15.06 -10.63
N PHE A 232 -2.58 -15.37 -11.35
CA PHE A 232 -2.51 -15.26 -12.81
C PHE A 232 -3.56 -16.13 -13.54
N PRO A 233 -3.86 -17.38 -13.13
CA PRO A 233 -4.94 -18.17 -13.73
C PRO A 233 -6.30 -17.47 -13.66
N TRP A 234 -6.62 -16.75 -12.58
CA TRP A 234 -7.86 -16.00 -12.45
C TRP A 234 -7.90 -14.74 -13.32
N LEU A 235 -6.77 -14.06 -13.43
CA LEU A 235 -6.64 -12.97 -14.40
C LEU A 235 -6.91 -13.48 -15.82
N LYS A 236 -6.29 -14.61 -16.18
CA LYS A 236 -6.45 -15.24 -17.51
C LYS A 236 -7.90 -15.63 -17.74
N TYR A 237 -8.50 -16.35 -16.82
CA TYR A 237 -9.92 -16.70 -16.85
C TYR A 237 -10.81 -15.46 -17.07
N ARG A 238 -10.59 -14.42 -16.27
CA ARG A 238 -11.41 -13.20 -16.33
C ARG A 238 -11.26 -12.47 -17.65
N LEU A 239 -10.06 -12.38 -18.20
CA LEU A 239 -9.81 -11.73 -19.49
C LEU A 239 -10.33 -12.52 -20.68
N GLN A 240 -10.41 -13.85 -20.57
CA GLN A 240 -10.93 -14.73 -21.63
C GLN A 240 -12.47 -14.84 -21.64
N THR A 241 -13.12 -14.57 -20.51
CA THR A 241 -14.56 -14.78 -20.34
C THR A 241 -15.39 -13.52 -20.21
N ALA A 242 -14.77 -12.37 -19.84
CA ALA A 242 -15.48 -11.10 -19.69
C ALA A 242 -15.68 -10.41 -21.04
N ASP A 243 -16.84 -9.79 -21.20
CA ASP A 243 -17.10 -8.88 -22.31
C ASP A 243 -16.26 -7.61 -22.19
N LEU A 244 -15.92 -6.99 -23.32
CA LEU A 244 -15.21 -5.71 -23.35
C LEU A 244 -15.96 -4.60 -22.59
N ALA A 245 -17.31 -4.63 -22.62
CA ALA A 245 -18.15 -3.69 -21.88
C ALA A 245 -17.98 -3.84 -20.37
N GLU A 246 -17.89 -5.08 -19.85
CA GLU A 246 -17.58 -5.36 -18.46
C GLU A 246 -16.17 -4.88 -18.07
N LEU A 247 -15.17 -5.15 -18.94
CA LEU A 247 -13.79 -4.74 -18.68
C LEU A 247 -13.65 -3.21 -18.63
N ARG A 248 -14.41 -2.47 -19.45
CA ARG A 248 -14.45 -1.00 -19.40
C ARG A 248 -14.98 -0.44 -18.08
N GLN A 249 -15.79 -1.21 -17.34
CA GLN A 249 -16.28 -0.81 -16.02
C GLN A 249 -15.23 -0.97 -14.92
N VAL A 250 -14.15 -1.70 -15.16
CA VAL A 250 -13.09 -1.91 -14.17
C VAL A 250 -12.43 -0.58 -13.82
N ALA A 251 -12.23 -0.36 -12.52
CA ALA A 251 -11.61 0.85 -12.02
C ALA A 251 -10.22 1.05 -12.63
N THR A 252 -9.92 2.28 -13.04
CA THR A 252 -8.66 2.68 -13.70
C THR A 252 -8.45 2.11 -15.12
N MET A 253 -9.42 1.42 -15.70
CA MET A 253 -9.39 1.06 -17.11
C MET A 253 -9.28 2.34 -17.95
N ALA A 254 -8.42 2.33 -18.95
CA ALA A 254 -8.26 3.41 -19.92
C ALA A 254 -8.52 2.86 -21.32
N GLU A 255 -9.03 3.73 -22.17
CA GLU A 255 -9.41 3.38 -23.55
C GLU A 255 -8.30 2.61 -24.29
N GLY A 256 -8.67 1.49 -24.88
CA GLY A 256 -7.81 0.59 -25.63
C GLY A 256 -7.07 -0.45 -24.80
N LEU A 257 -7.00 -0.29 -23.45
CA LEU A 257 -6.35 -1.29 -22.60
C LEU A 257 -7.18 -2.58 -22.50
N GLU A 258 -8.52 -2.49 -22.54
CA GLU A 258 -9.39 -3.66 -22.54
C GLU A 258 -9.08 -4.59 -23.73
N TYR A 259 -8.89 -4.03 -24.93
CA TYR A 259 -8.50 -4.80 -26.13
C TYR A 259 -7.09 -5.37 -26.00
N ARG A 260 -6.13 -4.52 -25.55
CA ARG A 260 -4.75 -4.94 -25.45
C ARG A 260 -4.56 -6.06 -24.44
N PHE A 261 -5.26 -6.00 -23.29
CA PHE A 261 -5.21 -7.04 -22.27
C PHE A 261 -5.79 -8.35 -22.78
N THR A 262 -6.98 -8.34 -23.39
CA THR A 262 -7.62 -9.55 -23.94
C THR A 262 -6.82 -10.17 -25.08
N GLN A 263 -6.21 -9.37 -25.97
CA GLN A 263 -5.39 -9.91 -27.06
C GLN A 263 -4.07 -10.52 -26.59
N GLN A 264 -3.48 -10.02 -25.49
CA GLN A 264 -2.15 -10.45 -25.06
C GLN A 264 -2.16 -11.56 -24.01
N ILE A 265 -3.32 -11.87 -23.42
CA ILE A 265 -3.40 -12.85 -22.33
C ILE A 265 -3.20 -14.29 -22.80
N ASP A 266 -3.66 -14.64 -24.00
CA ASP A 266 -3.63 -16.02 -24.49
C ASP A 266 -2.21 -16.55 -24.67
N GLY A 267 -1.30 -15.70 -25.13
CA GLY A 267 0.10 -16.05 -25.33
C GLY A 267 0.97 -15.88 -24.08
N ALA A 268 0.41 -15.51 -22.93
CA ALA A 268 1.18 -15.32 -21.70
C ALA A 268 1.08 -16.54 -20.78
N HIS A 269 2.21 -16.96 -20.22
CA HIS A 269 2.30 -18.07 -19.29
C HIS A 269 2.33 -17.62 -17.83
N ASP A 270 2.80 -16.39 -17.56
CA ASP A 270 2.85 -15.80 -16.24
C ASP A 270 2.63 -14.28 -16.29
N MET A 271 2.56 -13.65 -15.11
CA MET A 271 2.33 -12.22 -14.96
C MET A 271 3.48 -11.38 -15.53
N THR A 272 4.70 -11.83 -15.47
CA THR A 272 5.88 -11.12 -15.99
C THR A 272 5.82 -11.03 -17.50
N GLU A 273 5.60 -12.18 -18.15
CA GLU A 273 5.45 -12.23 -19.61
C GLU A 273 4.24 -11.41 -20.06
N PHE A 274 3.11 -11.55 -19.38
CA PHE A 274 1.91 -10.77 -19.69
C PHE A 274 2.18 -9.26 -19.63
N LEU A 275 2.83 -8.80 -18.58
CA LEU A 275 3.17 -7.37 -18.43
C LEU A 275 4.11 -6.90 -19.53
N HIS A 276 5.08 -7.71 -19.96
CA HIS A 276 5.95 -7.38 -21.08
C HIS A 276 5.15 -7.22 -22.39
N ARG A 277 4.19 -8.10 -22.65
CA ARG A 277 3.34 -8.07 -23.86
C ARG A 277 2.41 -6.86 -23.90
N VAL A 278 1.81 -6.48 -22.74
CA VAL A 278 0.88 -5.34 -22.68
C VAL A 278 1.58 -3.99 -22.53
N LYS A 279 2.88 -3.97 -22.16
CA LYS A 279 3.65 -2.74 -21.94
C LYS A 279 3.69 -1.85 -23.17
N SER A 280 3.47 -0.57 -22.93
CA SER A 280 3.66 0.48 -23.94
C SER A 280 4.42 1.66 -23.30
N LYS A 281 4.89 2.59 -24.09
CA LYS A 281 5.56 3.82 -23.59
C LYS A 281 4.62 4.67 -22.71
N ARG A 282 3.31 4.58 -22.91
CA ARG A 282 2.29 5.38 -22.23
C ARG A 282 2.05 4.96 -20.77
N TYR A 283 2.24 3.67 -20.42
CA TYR A 283 1.87 3.13 -19.12
C TYR A 283 3.06 2.51 -18.40
N THR A 284 3.20 2.78 -17.10
CA THR A 284 4.20 2.14 -16.24
C THR A 284 3.79 0.69 -15.91
N TYR A 285 4.75 -0.17 -15.62
CA TYR A 285 4.49 -1.54 -15.15
C TYR A 285 3.60 -1.57 -13.92
N ALA A 286 3.83 -0.69 -12.95
CA ALA A 286 3.02 -0.60 -11.73
C ALA A 286 1.55 -0.27 -12.04
N ARG A 287 1.28 0.63 -13.00
CA ARG A 287 -0.09 0.94 -13.43
C ARG A 287 -0.77 -0.28 -14.08
N LEU A 288 -0.05 -0.97 -14.98
CA LEU A 288 -0.59 -2.15 -15.67
C LEU A 288 -0.84 -3.29 -14.67
N ARG A 289 0.04 -3.47 -13.69
CA ARG A 289 -0.11 -4.48 -12.64
C ARG A 289 -1.32 -4.17 -11.74
N ARG A 290 -1.52 -2.92 -11.34
CA ARG A 290 -2.73 -2.51 -10.59
C ARG A 290 -4.01 -2.74 -11.38
N LEU A 291 -4.00 -2.45 -12.69
CA LEU A 291 -5.15 -2.74 -13.55
C LEU A 291 -5.42 -4.24 -13.66
N ALA A 292 -4.38 -5.06 -13.85
CA ALA A 292 -4.50 -6.51 -13.86
C ALA A 292 -5.12 -7.03 -12.55
N LEU A 293 -4.66 -6.52 -11.41
CA LEU A 293 -5.23 -6.87 -10.11
C LEU A 293 -6.68 -6.40 -9.98
N ALA A 294 -7.01 -5.19 -10.43
CA ALA A 294 -8.39 -4.69 -10.42
C ALA A 294 -9.33 -5.55 -11.29
N ILE A 295 -8.86 -6.06 -12.43
CA ILE A 295 -9.59 -7.01 -13.27
C ILE A 295 -9.80 -8.33 -12.51
N THR A 296 -8.73 -8.89 -11.93
CA THR A 296 -8.78 -10.15 -11.17
C THR A 296 -9.76 -10.08 -10.00
N LEU A 297 -9.76 -8.96 -9.28
CA LEU A 297 -10.64 -8.72 -8.12
C LEU A 297 -12.04 -8.22 -8.52
N ASN A 298 -12.29 -8.03 -9.81
CA ASN A 298 -13.52 -7.43 -10.34
C ASN A 298 -13.87 -6.09 -9.65
N MET A 299 -12.89 -5.20 -9.54
CA MET A 299 -13.05 -3.88 -8.93
C MET A 299 -13.63 -2.91 -9.96
N THR A 300 -14.95 -2.79 -10.02
CA THR A 300 -15.59 -1.80 -10.90
C THR A 300 -15.48 -0.38 -10.34
N THR A 301 -15.49 0.63 -11.22
CA THR A 301 -15.48 2.04 -10.83
C THR A 301 -16.62 2.38 -9.87
N ALA A 302 -17.82 1.85 -10.14
CA ALA A 302 -19.00 2.05 -9.28
C ALA A 302 -18.78 1.46 -7.87
N ALA A 303 -18.26 0.21 -7.80
CA ALA A 303 -18.02 -0.46 -6.52
C ALA A 303 -16.91 0.23 -5.70
N VAL A 304 -15.82 0.67 -6.35
CA VAL A 304 -14.75 1.42 -5.69
C VAL A 304 -15.26 2.77 -5.19
N THR A 305 -16.06 3.49 -5.99
CA THR A 305 -16.66 4.77 -5.59
C THR A 305 -17.59 4.60 -4.40
N LYS A 306 -18.44 3.55 -4.42
CA LYS A 306 -19.32 3.23 -3.30
C LYS A 306 -18.51 2.94 -2.02
N ALA A 307 -17.51 2.08 -2.08
CA ALA A 307 -16.68 1.72 -0.93
C ALA A 307 -15.96 2.95 -0.33
N ARG A 308 -15.48 3.88 -1.16
CA ARG A 308 -14.83 5.12 -0.71
C ARG A 308 -15.76 6.11 -0.01
N ARG A 309 -17.08 6.02 -0.27
CA ARG A 309 -18.10 6.85 0.43
C ARG A 309 -18.45 6.31 1.82
N LEU A 310 -17.97 5.12 2.17
CA LEU A 310 -18.21 4.44 3.44
C LEU A 310 -16.88 4.24 4.17
N PRO A 311 -16.16 5.32 4.55
CA PRO A 311 -14.87 5.20 5.21
C PRO A 311 -15.05 4.58 6.62
N GLN A 312 -14.13 3.71 6.98
CA GLN A 312 -14.09 3.04 8.29
C GLN A 312 -12.65 2.77 8.70
N LEU A 313 -12.45 2.57 9.99
CA LEU A 313 -11.18 2.21 10.60
C LEU A 313 -11.25 0.75 11.08
N HIS A 314 -10.86 -0.19 10.22
CA HIS A 314 -10.81 -1.61 10.60
C HIS A 314 -9.54 -1.88 11.38
N VAL A 315 -9.68 -2.17 12.67
CA VAL A 315 -8.58 -2.45 13.59
C VAL A 315 -8.15 -3.91 13.42
N LEU A 316 -6.94 -4.15 12.98
CA LEU A 316 -6.37 -5.50 12.86
C LEU A 316 -5.72 -5.95 14.17
N GLY A 317 -5.16 -5.01 14.94
CA GLY A 317 -4.56 -5.35 16.22
C GLY A 317 -4.15 -4.12 17.02
N PHE A 318 -3.92 -4.32 18.32
CA PHE A 318 -3.45 -3.29 19.24
C PHE A 318 -2.74 -3.88 20.48
N THR A 319 -1.77 -3.15 21.01
CA THR A 319 -1.15 -3.39 22.32
C THR A 319 -2.03 -2.81 23.46
N PRO A 320 -1.74 -3.12 24.74
CA PRO A 320 -2.41 -2.45 25.88
C PRO A 320 -2.35 -0.91 25.79
N THR A 321 -1.22 -0.35 25.37
CA THR A 321 -1.02 1.09 25.14
C THR A 321 -1.89 1.61 24.00
N GLY A 322 -1.91 0.90 22.87
CA GLY A 322 -2.80 1.21 21.74
C GLY A 322 -4.27 1.15 22.12
N ARG A 323 -4.68 0.16 22.93
CA ARG A 323 -6.05 0.06 23.46
C ARG A 323 -6.41 1.26 24.34
N GLN A 324 -5.49 1.73 25.17
CA GLN A 324 -5.71 2.93 25.97
C GLN A 324 -5.93 4.16 25.08
N TYR A 325 -5.09 4.34 24.06
CA TYR A 325 -5.25 5.43 23.08
C TYR A 325 -6.60 5.37 22.37
N LEU A 326 -6.98 4.21 21.83
CA LEU A 326 -8.27 4.03 21.17
C LEU A 326 -9.47 4.38 22.06
N ARG A 327 -9.38 4.08 23.37
CA ARG A 327 -10.41 4.46 24.36
C ARG A 327 -10.54 5.96 24.51
N THR A 328 -9.44 6.73 24.40
CA THR A 328 -9.48 8.20 24.52
C THR A 328 -10.07 8.85 23.29
N VAL A 329 -9.81 8.32 22.08
CA VAL A 329 -10.22 8.97 20.83
C VAL A 329 -11.57 8.46 20.29
N LYS A 330 -12.03 7.26 20.63
CA LYS A 330 -13.17 6.57 20.00
C LYS A 330 -14.48 7.38 19.93
N HIS A 331 -14.70 8.32 20.84
CA HIS A 331 -15.94 9.13 20.89
C HIS A 331 -15.88 10.35 19.97
N HIS A 332 -14.72 10.65 19.39
CA HIS A 332 -14.47 11.82 18.54
C HIS A 332 -14.00 11.45 17.12
N LEU A 333 -14.06 10.15 16.77
CA LEU A 333 -13.59 9.68 15.48
C LEU A 333 -14.52 10.14 14.35
N ALA A 334 -13.93 10.64 13.27
CA ALA A 334 -14.66 10.99 12.06
C ALA A 334 -15.19 9.76 11.30
N TYR A 335 -14.56 8.59 11.48
CA TYR A 335 -14.93 7.32 10.83
C TYR A 335 -15.27 6.26 11.87
N PRO A 336 -16.23 5.36 11.58
CA PRO A 336 -16.54 4.24 12.46
C PRO A 336 -15.31 3.37 12.73
N LEU A 337 -15.10 3.01 14.00
CA LEU A 337 -14.04 2.09 14.42
C LEU A 337 -14.59 0.67 14.46
N LEU A 338 -14.03 -0.21 13.63
CA LEU A 338 -14.45 -1.60 13.51
C LEU A 338 -13.44 -2.51 14.21
N THR A 339 -13.83 -3.10 15.33
CA THR A 339 -13.05 -4.11 16.06
C THR A 339 -13.70 -5.49 15.99
N ARG A 340 -14.90 -5.59 15.38
CA ARG A 340 -15.62 -6.83 15.16
C ARG A 340 -16.35 -6.72 13.83
N VAL A 341 -16.15 -7.69 12.97
CA VAL A 341 -16.79 -7.75 11.65
C VAL A 341 -18.01 -8.64 11.71
N SER A 342 -19.19 -8.07 11.41
CA SER A 342 -20.45 -8.81 11.29
C SER A 342 -20.74 -9.19 9.85
N ALA A 343 -21.67 -10.12 9.64
CA ALA A 343 -22.11 -10.56 8.31
C ALA A 343 -22.65 -9.40 7.45
N ASP A 344 -23.39 -8.46 8.06
CA ASP A 344 -23.97 -7.32 7.35
C ASP A 344 -22.90 -6.38 6.78
N MET A 345 -21.77 -6.24 7.47
CA MET A 345 -20.64 -5.44 6.99
C MET A 345 -19.99 -6.05 5.74
N LEU A 346 -20.10 -7.36 5.55
CA LEU A 346 -19.56 -8.13 4.44
C LEU A 346 -20.54 -8.32 3.28
N ALA A 347 -21.83 -8.04 3.51
CA ALA A 347 -22.88 -8.12 2.50
C ALA A 347 -22.59 -7.19 1.30
N PRO A 348 -23.19 -7.37 0.11
CA PRO A 348 -22.92 -6.57 -1.09
C PRO A 348 -23.03 -5.06 -0.88
N ASP A 349 -23.86 -4.63 0.09
CA ASP A 349 -24.03 -3.22 0.45
C ASP A 349 -23.26 -2.81 1.71
N GLY A 350 -22.58 -3.73 2.37
CA GLY A 350 -21.85 -3.52 3.60
C GLY A 350 -20.56 -2.70 3.40
N VAL A 351 -20.09 -2.11 4.50
CA VAL A 351 -18.92 -1.22 4.50
C VAL A 351 -17.62 -1.92 4.13
N LEU A 352 -17.53 -3.23 4.34
CA LEU A 352 -16.37 -4.08 4.00
C LEU A 352 -16.60 -4.95 2.75
N ALA A 353 -17.70 -4.79 2.03
CA ALA A 353 -18.06 -5.64 0.90
C ALA A 353 -16.94 -5.80 -0.13
N MET A 354 -16.25 -4.71 -0.50
CA MET A 354 -15.15 -4.76 -1.47
C MET A 354 -13.91 -5.45 -0.92
N THR A 355 -13.51 -5.13 0.31
CA THR A 355 -12.38 -5.78 0.99
C THR A 355 -12.64 -7.27 1.18
N HIS A 356 -13.82 -7.64 1.66
CA HIS A 356 -14.20 -9.03 1.81
C HIS A 356 -14.18 -9.81 0.49
N ARG A 357 -14.76 -9.22 -0.58
CA ARG A 357 -14.74 -9.86 -1.91
C ARG A 357 -13.32 -10.10 -2.40
N ALA A 358 -12.41 -9.12 -2.21
CA ALA A 358 -11.01 -9.26 -2.56
C ALA A 358 -10.34 -10.36 -1.71
N ASP A 359 -10.55 -10.35 -0.40
CA ASP A 359 -9.91 -11.28 0.53
C ASP A 359 -10.39 -12.72 0.36
N ARG A 360 -11.61 -12.95 -0.18
CA ARG A 360 -12.06 -14.30 -0.53
C ARG A 360 -11.16 -15.03 -1.51
N LEU A 361 -10.39 -14.31 -2.34
CA LEU A 361 -9.41 -14.94 -3.22
C LEU A 361 -8.22 -15.52 -2.42
N ILE A 362 -7.83 -14.88 -1.31
CA ILE A 362 -6.83 -15.45 -0.40
C ILE A 362 -7.35 -16.77 0.20
N THR A 363 -8.60 -16.78 0.66
CA THR A 363 -9.23 -18.00 1.19
C THR A 363 -9.34 -19.10 0.12
N ALA A 364 -9.64 -18.74 -1.12
CA ALA A 364 -9.81 -19.70 -2.23
C ALA A 364 -8.51 -20.41 -2.64
N ILE A 365 -7.34 -19.87 -2.30
CA ILE A 365 -6.03 -20.49 -2.57
C ILE A 365 -5.40 -21.13 -1.32
N GLY A 366 -6.22 -21.49 -0.35
CA GLY A 366 -5.79 -22.21 0.85
C GLY A 366 -5.52 -21.33 2.07
N GLY A 367 -5.79 -20.02 1.97
CA GLY A 367 -5.74 -19.13 3.13
C GLY A 367 -6.95 -19.30 4.07
N VAL A 368 -6.84 -18.72 5.26
CA VAL A 368 -7.92 -18.71 6.25
C VAL A 368 -8.88 -17.54 6.01
N GLU A 369 -10.06 -17.57 6.65
CA GLU A 369 -11.00 -16.43 6.64
C GLU A 369 -10.31 -15.15 7.14
N GLN A 370 -10.47 -14.08 6.39
CA GLN A 370 -9.72 -12.85 6.62
C GLN A 370 -10.49 -11.77 7.38
N ASN A 371 -11.82 -11.88 7.49
CA ASN A 371 -12.65 -10.80 8.00
C ASN A 371 -13.66 -11.27 9.06
N TYR A 372 -14.55 -12.20 8.69
CA TYR A 372 -15.63 -12.65 9.57
C TYR A 372 -15.12 -13.42 10.78
N GLY A 373 -15.59 -13.03 11.98
CA GLY A 373 -15.22 -13.72 13.22
C GLY A 373 -13.75 -13.53 13.66
N ARG A 374 -13.00 -12.66 12.99
CA ARG A 374 -11.61 -12.35 13.36
C ARG A 374 -11.59 -11.16 14.32
N PRO A 375 -11.28 -11.34 15.61
CA PRO A 375 -11.03 -10.21 16.51
C PRO A 375 -9.66 -9.59 16.24
N PRO A 376 -9.43 -8.33 16.63
CA PRO A 376 -8.10 -7.74 16.63
C PRO A 376 -7.10 -8.57 17.43
N LEU A 377 -5.85 -8.64 16.96
CA LEU A 377 -4.73 -9.21 17.71
C LEU A 377 -4.40 -8.34 18.93
N MET A 378 -3.98 -8.99 20.04
CA MET A 378 -3.70 -8.30 21.32
C MET A 378 -2.37 -8.77 21.91
#